data_a4e511905fc20679fe11225a9ecbedba
#
_entry.id   a4e511905fc20679fe11225a9ecbedba
#
_cell.length_a   1.000
_cell.length_b   1.000
_cell.length_c   1.000
_cell.angle_alpha   90.00
_cell.angle_beta   90.00
_cell.angle_gamma   90.00
#
_symmetry.space_group_name_H-M   'P 1'
#
loop_
_entity.id
_entity.type
_entity.pdbx_description
1 polymer ?
#
loop_
_entity_poly.entity_id
_entity_poly.type
_entity_poly.pdbx_seq_one_letter_code
_entity_poly.pdbx_strand_id
1 'polypeptide(L)'
;MYSKGEGSIWFEQGNLSYGYSLAGLFALWALTKTDVFAGAASCSGSLWYPGFVDYIKDNCVKDKRIYLSLGGKEAKTANPLMATIADCTGTLEQHLKKQNIVKMEMNPGGHFADSGKRLAKAVKWIVSHTA
;
A
#
# COMPACT_ATOMS: atom_id res chain seq x y z
N MET A 1 -11.98 -9.59 16.66
CA MET A 1 -11.59 -8.55 15.69
C MET A 1 -12.42 -7.30 15.90
N TYR A 2 -11.82 -6.14 15.82
CA TYR A 2 -12.54 -4.87 15.88
C TYR A 2 -11.76 -3.80 15.14
N SER A 3 -12.46 -2.78 14.70
CA SER A 3 -11.89 -1.63 14.03
C SER A 3 -11.37 -0.63 15.06
N LYS A 4 -10.21 -0.05 14.83
CA LYS A 4 -9.63 0.96 15.71
C LYS A 4 -9.16 2.14 14.88
N GLY A 5 -10.00 3.14 14.74
CA GLY A 5 -9.73 4.29 13.90
C GLY A 5 -9.80 3.95 12.43
N GLU A 6 -9.66 4.97 11.58
CA GLU A 6 -9.65 4.80 10.14
C GLU A 6 -8.34 4.15 9.68
N GLY A 7 -8.42 3.19 8.77
CA GLY A 7 -7.26 2.53 8.20
C GLY A 7 -6.58 1.51 9.09
N SER A 8 -7.22 1.11 10.20
CA SER A 8 -6.67 0.08 11.08
C SER A 8 -7.71 -0.97 11.44
N ILE A 9 -7.33 -2.25 11.34
CA ILE A 9 -8.15 -3.39 11.73
C ILE A 9 -7.30 -4.32 12.59
N TRP A 10 -7.86 -4.79 13.71
CA TRP A 10 -7.17 -5.70 14.61
C TRP A 10 -7.62 -7.14 14.37
N PHE A 11 -6.66 -8.06 14.33
CA PHE A 11 -6.89 -9.50 14.19
C PHE A 11 -6.14 -10.24 15.28
N GLU A 12 -6.44 -11.54 15.45
CA GLU A 12 -5.68 -12.40 16.35
C GLU A 12 -4.19 -12.44 16.02
N GLN A 13 -3.86 -12.38 14.73
CA GLN A 13 -2.49 -12.43 14.24
C GLN A 13 -1.83 -11.04 14.16
N GLY A 14 -2.49 -9.99 14.62
CA GLY A 14 -1.96 -8.64 14.59
C GLY A 14 -2.90 -7.63 13.95
N ASN A 15 -2.37 -6.46 13.64
CA ASN A 15 -3.09 -5.34 13.05
C ASN A 15 -2.77 -5.18 11.59
N LEU A 16 -3.69 -4.53 10.88
CA LEU A 16 -3.52 -4.16 9.49
C LEU A 16 -3.64 -2.65 9.35
N SER A 17 -2.67 -2.02 8.67
CA SER A 17 -2.76 -0.64 8.23
C SER A 17 -3.22 -0.62 6.78
N TYR A 18 -4.18 0.24 6.42
CA TYR A 18 -4.63 0.30 5.03
C TYR A 18 -5.14 1.68 4.66
N GLY A 19 -5.09 1.99 3.38
CA GLY A 19 -5.60 3.26 2.91
C GLY A 19 -5.55 3.39 1.40
N TYR A 20 -6.20 4.44 0.91
CA TYR A 20 -6.32 4.78 -0.48
C TYR A 20 -5.69 6.16 -0.71
N SER A 21 -4.97 6.34 -1.82
CA SER A 21 -4.36 7.62 -2.15
C SER A 21 -3.33 8.06 -1.10
N LEU A 22 -3.48 9.24 -0.51
CA LEU A 22 -2.57 9.71 0.54
C LEU A 22 -2.58 8.80 1.76
N ALA A 23 -3.75 8.27 2.12
CA ALA A 23 -3.84 7.30 3.21
C ALA A 23 -3.10 6.00 2.87
N GLY A 24 -2.97 5.66 1.58
CA GLY A 24 -2.16 4.53 1.14
C GLY A 24 -0.67 4.76 1.37
N LEU A 25 -0.20 5.99 1.18
CA LEU A 25 1.17 6.34 1.53
C LEU A 25 1.39 6.23 3.04
N PHE A 26 0.47 6.75 3.84
CA PHE A 26 0.56 6.65 5.30
C PHE A 26 0.53 5.21 5.78
N ALA A 27 -0.22 4.33 5.12
CA ALA A 27 -0.27 2.92 5.50
C ALA A 27 1.12 2.27 5.42
N LEU A 28 1.88 2.56 4.36
CA LEU A 28 3.26 2.07 4.23
C LEU A 28 4.21 2.77 5.20
N TRP A 29 4.07 4.08 5.34
CA TRP A 29 4.91 4.84 6.26
C TRP A 29 4.78 4.32 7.69
N ALA A 30 3.58 3.95 8.11
CA ALA A 30 3.34 3.42 9.45
C ALA A 30 4.18 2.16 9.74
N LEU A 31 4.45 1.35 8.73
CA LEU A 31 5.29 0.16 8.91
C LEU A 31 6.72 0.50 9.31
N THR A 32 7.18 1.70 9.00
CA THR A 32 8.54 2.15 9.38
C THR A 32 8.59 2.75 10.79
N LYS A 33 7.44 3.04 11.39
CA LYS A 33 7.35 3.76 12.67
C LYS A 33 6.97 2.88 13.85
N THR A 34 6.38 1.72 13.60
CA THR A 34 5.91 0.84 14.66
C THR A 34 5.84 -0.60 14.17
N ASP A 35 6.04 -1.54 15.07
CA ASP A 35 5.90 -2.98 14.80
C ASP A 35 4.49 -3.51 15.05
N VAL A 36 3.55 -2.62 15.37
CA VAL A 36 2.17 -3.01 15.70
C VAL A 36 1.47 -3.69 14.52
N PHE A 37 1.83 -3.31 13.28
CA PHE A 37 1.14 -3.80 12.09
C PHE A 37 1.81 -5.03 11.50
N ALA A 38 1.03 -6.09 11.31
CA ALA A 38 1.49 -7.31 10.62
C ALA A 38 1.53 -7.12 9.10
N GLY A 39 0.82 -6.13 8.59
CA GLY A 39 0.79 -5.86 7.17
C GLY A 39 0.15 -4.51 6.83
N ALA A 40 0.21 -4.16 5.56
CA ALA A 40 -0.36 -2.92 5.07
C ALA A 40 -0.93 -3.09 3.66
N ALA A 41 -2.01 -2.37 3.39
CA ALA A 41 -2.58 -2.26 2.05
C ALA A 41 -2.52 -0.81 1.59
N SER A 42 -1.82 -0.55 0.50
CA SER A 42 -1.70 0.76 -0.11
C SER A 42 -2.37 0.72 -1.48
N CYS A 43 -3.59 1.22 -1.54
CA CYS A 43 -4.39 1.23 -2.77
C CYS A 43 -4.22 2.58 -3.46
N SER A 44 -3.68 2.59 -4.66
CA SER A 44 -3.35 3.81 -5.39
C SER A 44 -2.65 4.83 -4.49
N GLY A 45 -1.73 4.34 -3.67
CA GLY A 45 -1.00 5.17 -2.74
C GLY A 45 -0.21 6.26 -3.44
N SER A 46 -0.14 7.44 -2.81
CA SER A 46 0.56 8.59 -3.36
C SER A 46 2.08 8.41 -3.26
N LEU A 47 2.59 7.29 -3.76
CA LEU A 47 3.99 6.87 -3.63
C LEU A 47 4.93 7.70 -4.49
N TRP A 48 4.35 8.55 -5.37
CA TRP A 48 5.07 9.57 -6.13
C TRP A 48 5.53 10.75 -5.24
N TYR A 49 5.06 10.80 -3.99
CA TYR A 49 5.42 11.91 -3.09
C TYR A 49 6.95 12.03 -3.01
N PRO A 50 7.49 13.26 -3.15
CA PRO A 50 8.94 13.46 -3.23
C PRO A 50 9.69 12.85 -2.06
N GLY A 51 10.69 12.02 -2.37
CA GLY A 51 11.56 11.39 -1.37
C GLY A 51 10.99 10.14 -0.72
N PHE A 52 9.73 9.75 -1.00
CA PHE A 52 9.13 8.62 -0.30
C PHE A 52 9.78 7.27 -0.67
N VAL A 53 10.08 7.06 -1.95
CA VAL A 53 10.75 5.82 -2.39
C VAL A 53 12.09 5.65 -1.67
N ASP A 54 12.88 6.72 -1.63
CA ASP A 54 14.18 6.69 -0.94
C ASP A 54 13.99 6.50 0.57
N TYR A 55 12.98 7.14 1.15
CA TYR A 55 12.67 6.97 2.56
C TYR A 55 12.40 5.51 2.91
N ILE A 56 11.58 4.82 2.12
CA ILE A 56 11.29 3.41 2.36
C ILE A 56 12.54 2.55 2.19
N LYS A 57 13.39 2.85 1.20
CA LYS A 57 14.65 2.12 1.00
C LYS A 57 15.61 2.29 2.18
N ASP A 58 15.58 3.45 2.82
CA ASP A 58 16.47 3.76 3.94
C ASP A 58 15.94 3.30 5.29
N ASN A 59 14.71 2.80 5.35
CA ASN A 59 14.08 2.34 6.58
C ASN A 59 13.67 0.88 6.45
N CYS A 60 14.05 0.07 7.41
CA CYS A 60 13.82 -1.37 7.34
C CYS A 60 12.32 -1.70 7.49
N VAL A 61 11.77 -2.39 6.50
CA VAL A 61 10.44 -3.01 6.57
C VAL A 61 10.63 -4.48 6.22
N LYS A 62 10.34 -5.38 7.16
CA LYS A 62 10.55 -6.82 6.95
C LYS A 62 9.48 -7.64 7.64
N ASP A 63 9.27 -8.85 7.13
CA ASP A 63 8.35 -9.85 7.68
C ASP A 63 6.91 -9.35 7.75
N LYS A 64 6.52 -8.53 6.77
CA LYS A 64 5.16 -7.98 6.64
C LYS A 64 4.46 -8.54 5.42
N ARG A 65 3.13 -8.42 5.41
CA ARG A 65 2.31 -8.70 4.24
C ARG A 65 1.85 -7.38 3.67
N ILE A 66 2.19 -7.14 2.43
CA ILE A 66 1.97 -5.83 1.81
C ILE A 66 1.20 -6.00 0.52
N TYR A 67 0.11 -5.27 0.40
CA TYR A 67 -0.68 -5.22 -0.81
C TYR A 67 -0.54 -3.83 -1.43
N LEU A 68 -0.17 -3.81 -2.70
CA LEU A 68 -0.08 -2.57 -3.48
C LEU A 68 -1.04 -2.68 -4.66
N SER A 69 -1.79 -1.62 -4.94
CA SER A 69 -2.62 -1.60 -6.13
C SER A 69 -2.56 -0.25 -6.82
N LEU A 70 -2.86 -0.28 -8.11
CA LEU A 70 -2.81 0.90 -8.96
C LEU A 70 -3.84 0.76 -10.06
N GLY A 71 -4.43 1.89 -10.48
CA GLY A 71 -5.24 1.93 -11.69
C GLY A 71 -4.34 2.02 -12.92
N GLY A 72 -4.62 1.25 -13.96
CA GLY A 72 -3.78 1.18 -15.16
C GLY A 72 -3.65 2.49 -15.92
N LYS A 73 -4.55 3.46 -15.67
CA LYS A 73 -4.53 4.77 -16.34
C LYS A 73 -3.98 5.89 -15.45
N GLU A 74 -3.54 5.60 -14.22
CA GLU A 74 -3.13 6.66 -13.29
C GLU A 74 -1.88 7.42 -13.76
N ALA A 75 -0.96 6.75 -14.43
CA ALA A 75 0.25 7.39 -14.93
C ALA A 75 -0.02 8.32 -16.14
N LYS A 76 -1.25 8.36 -16.64
CA LYS A 76 -1.62 9.20 -17.79
C LYS A 76 -2.07 10.61 -17.38
N THR A 77 -1.81 11.01 -16.16
CA THR A 77 -2.11 12.37 -15.72
C THR A 77 -1.19 13.39 -16.37
N ALA A 78 -1.68 14.64 -16.50
CA ALA A 78 -0.89 15.75 -17.03
C ALA A 78 0.16 16.27 -16.04
N ASN A 79 0.03 15.95 -14.74
CA ASN A 79 0.98 16.37 -13.73
C ASN A 79 2.24 15.49 -13.80
N PRO A 80 3.42 16.06 -14.14
CA PRO A 80 4.63 15.25 -14.32
C PRO A 80 5.06 14.46 -13.10
N LEU A 81 4.86 15.01 -11.90
CA LEU A 81 5.23 14.32 -10.67
C LEU A 81 4.29 13.15 -10.38
N MET A 82 2.99 13.37 -10.48
CA MET A 82 2.00 12.33 -10.26
C MET A 82 2.08 11.22 -11.34
N ALA A 83 2.54 11.57 -12.55
CA ALA A 83 2.71 10.58 -13.62
C ALA A 83 3.76 9.52 -13.29
N THR A 84 4.62 9.75 -12.31
CA THR A 84 5.63 8.78 -11.88
C THR A 84 5.07 7.69 -10.98
N ILE A 85 3.77 7.69 -10.69
CA ILE A 85 3.16 6.77 -9.73
C ILE A 85 3.38 5.30 -10.08
N ALA A 86 3.32 4.94 -11.35
CA ALA A 86 3.55 3.56 -11.77
C ALA A 86 4.99 3.13 -11.52
N ASP A 87 5.95 3.98 -11.86
CA ASP A 87 7.36 3.70 -11.65
C ASP A 87 7.70 3.63 -10.16
N CYS A 88 7.17 4.56 -9.36
CA CYS A 88 7.40 4.58 -7.92
C CYS A 88 6.82 3.33 -7.25
N THR A 89 5.59 2.96 -7.59
CA THR A 89 4.94 1.78 -7.05
C THR A 89 5.69 0.51 -7.43
N GLY A 90 6.09 0.38 -8.69
CA GLY A 90 6.87 -0.76 -9.16
C GLY A 90 8.24 -0.87 -8.49
N THR A 91 8.91 0.26 -8.28
CA THR A 91 10.20 0.29 -7.59
C THR A 91 10.04 -0.19 -6.14
N LEU A 92 9.00 0.27 -5.45
CA LEU A 92 8.74 -0.16 -4.07
C LEU A 92 8.33 -1.63 -4.00
N GLU A 93 7.55 -2.12 -4.97
CA GLU A 93 7.24 -3.54 -5.04
C GLU A 93 8.52 -4.38 -5.08
N GLN A 94 9.43 -4.06 -5.98
CA GLN A 94 10.68 -4.80 -6.14
C GLN A 94 11.55 -4.72 -4.88
N HIS A 95 11.59 -3.58 -4.24
CA HIS A 95 12.36 -3.40 -3.01
C HIS A 95 11.75 -4.18 -1.85
N LEU A 96 10.44 -4.02 -1.63
CA LEU A 96 9.76 -4.59 -0.47
C LEU A 96 9.68 -6.12 -0.52
N LYS A 97 9.55 -6.71 -1.70
CA LYS A 97 9.43 -8.16 -1.80
C LYS A 97 10.70 -8.92 -1.46
N LYS A 98 11.81 -8.24 -1.27
CA LYS A 98 13.06 -8.89 -0.84
C LYS A 98 12.95 -9.44 0.58
N GLN A 99 12.15 -8.82 1.45
CA GLN A 99 12.01 -9.19 2.86
C GLN A 99 10.56 -9.30 3.32
N ASN A 100 9.61 -9.19 2.41
CA ASN A 100 8.17 -9.20 2.73
C ASN A 100 7.40 -10.04 1.71
N ILE A 101 6.19 -10.44 2.08
CA ILE A 101 5.24 -11.03 1.13
C ILE A 101 4.46 -9.88 0.50
N VAL A 102 4.64 -9.66 -0.80
CA VAL A 102 4.06 -8.51 -1.50
C VAL A 102 3.16 -8.98 -2.64
N LYS A 103 1.96 -8.43 -2.70
CA LYS A 103 1.05 -8.58 -3.82
C LYS A 103 0.88 -7.23 -4.50
N MET A 104 1.15 -7.17 -5.79
CA MET A 104 0.85 -6.01 -6.63
C MET A 104 -0.32 -6.34 -7.54
N GLU A 105 -1.34 -5.48 -7.58
CA GLU A 105 -2.48 -5.68 -8.46
C GLU A 105 -2.78 -4.43 -9.27
N MET A 106 -2.85 -4.61 -10.60
CA MET A 106 -3.30 -3.56 -11.52
C MET A 106 -4.80 -3.66 -11.71
N ASN A 107 -5.49 -2.53 -11.68
CA ASN A 107 -6.92 -2.47 -11.88
C ASN A 107 -7.25 -1.61 -13.10
N PRO A 108 -8.39 -1.83 -13.77
CA PRO A 108 -8.80 -0.97 -14.87
C PRO A 108 -9.12 0.46 -14.39
N GLY A 109 -8.83 1.44 -15.22
CA GLY A 109 -9.25 2.81 -14.97
C GLY A 109 -8.22 3.67 -14.26
N GLY A 110 -8.69 4.85 -13.85
CA GLY A 110 -7.87 5.86 -13.22
C GLY A 110 -7.86 5.76 -11.70
N HIS A 111 -7.42 6.85 -11.08
CA HIS A 111 -7.18 6.90 -9.63
C HIS A 111 -8.42 6.59 -8.79
N PHE A 112 -9.58 7.06 -9.20
CA PHE A 112 -10.81 6.92 -8.41
C PHE A 112 -11.73 5.80 -8.89
N ALA A 113 -11.31 5.00 -9.87
CA ALA A 113 -12.16 3.94 -10.41
C ALA A 113 -12.33 2.82 -9.38
N ASP A 114 -13.57 2.54 -8.98
CA ASP A 114 -13.94 1.43 -8.08
C ASP A 114 -13.15 1.42 -6.77
N SER A 115 -12.92 2.58 -6.17
CA SER A 115 -12.06 2.71 -4.98
C SER A 115 -12.50 1.81 -3.81
N GLY A 116 -13.79 1.76 -3.52
CA GLY A 116 -14.31 0.91 -2.43
C GLY A 116 -14.07 -0.57 -2.68
N LYS A 117 -14.33 -1.02 -3.91
CA LYS A 117 -14.14 -2.42 -4.30
C LYS A 117 -12.65 -2.80 -4.26
N ARG A 118 -11.79 -1.89 -4.71
CA ARG A 118 -10.35 -2.10 -4.72
C ARG A 118 -9.79 -2.20 -3.32
N LEU A 119 -10.29 -1.36 -2.40
CA LEU A 119 -9.87 -1.41 -1.01
C LEU A 119 -10.36 -2.70 -0.33
N ALA A 120 -11.59 -3.13 -0.62
CA ALA A 120 -12.12 -4.40 -0.09
C ALA A 120 -11.29 -5.59 -0.56
N LYS A 121 -10.86 -5.62 -1.81
CA LYS A 121 -9.97 -6.67 -2.32
C LYS A 121 -8.64 -6.70 -1.57
N ALA A 122 -8.09 -5.54 -1.28
CA ALA A 122 -6.84 -5.43 -0.55
C ALA A 122 -6.94 -6.00 0.86
N VAL A 123 -7.97 -5.61 1.60
CA VAL A 123 -8.21 -6.11 2.96
C VAL A 123 -8.40 -7.63 2.94
N LYS A 124 -9.19 -8.12 1.99
CA LYS A 124 -9.43 -9.56 1.85
C LYS A 124 -8.14 -10.35 1.61
N TRP A 125 -7.26 -9.84 0.75
CA TRP A 125 -6.00 -10.51 0.48
C TRP A 125 -5.12 -10.58 1.72
N ILE A 126 -4.97 -9.46 2.43
CA ILE A 126 -4.11 -9.42 3.62
C ILE A 126 -4.65 -10.34 4.70
N VAL A 127 -5.96 -10.32 4.95
CA VAL A 127 -6.59 -11.20 5.94
C VAL A 127 -6.32 -12.67 5.63
N SER A 128 -6.39 -13.06 4.36
CA SER A 128 -6.18 -14.46 3.97
C SER A 128 -4.71 -14.88 4.01
N HIS A 129 -3.77 -13.93 4.16
CA HIS A 129 -2.33 -14.20 4.16
C HIS A 129 -1.65 -13.88 5.49
N THR A 130 -2.40 -13.60 6.55
CA THR A 130 -1.85 -13.27 7.86
C THR A 130 -1.90 -14.43 8.86
N ALA A 131 -2.34 -15.58 8.44
CA ALA A 131 -2.43 -16.75 9.32
C ALA A 131 -1.06 -17.32 9.66
#